data_6417a4833dee9a9e9a619110af73d28c
#
_entry.id   6417a4833dee9a9e9a619110af73d28c
#
_cell.length_a   1.000
_cell.length_b   1.000
_cell.length_c   1.000
_cell.angle_alpha   90.00
_cell.angle_beta   90.00
_cell.angle_gamma   90.00
#
_symmetry.space_group_name_H-M   'P 1'
#
loop_
_entity.id
_entity.type
_entity.pdbx_description
1 polymer ?
#
loop_
_entity_poly.entity_id
_entity_poly.type
_entity_poly.pdbx_seq_one_letter_code
_entity_poly.pdbx_strand_id
1 'polypeptide(L)'
;MKRVWLLCLILAAAPLLGACSYASLERQVYPICLSVDLDEKGRYQVGVQAPQSSTESGAAAYDVLTATGDSFADAMRVLSASTPYPFNFSQVRLCLLSYDLASTTHLRPLLRTLFEMPSMRPDAYVMVALGNAAEVMAAQKPDLGMRLSTHLNLLFEQLRQERMLPYSSLSSCVQELGDGKADPLVCICAINQNLVPEQDKSQGEASGGQQGGSGQSGGGGLGTDTAAFAGGEPWSGAMLPEDILAGLLPQTSVNPVEYLGSAAVSEGRVSGILTARETQIATLAMIEGRRAVAIDGEQLQLQLFLPKDGALAESRDEVQAVLEKLQALGCDSFGFGWHAAGAFYTDAELEAYGFRRRFREAQIVTVVE
;
A
#
# COMPACT_ATOMS: atom_id res chain seq x y z
N MET A 1 -56.89 -27.31 -19.74
CA MET A 1 -56.60 -25.90 -19.37
C MET A 1 -55.43 -25.74 -18.42
N LYS A 2 -55.38 -26.45 -17.26
CA LYS A 2 -54.27 -26.32 -16.28
C LYS A 2 -52.89 -26.63 -16.87
N ARG A 3 -52.73 -27.62 -17.76
CA ARG A 3 -51.45 -27.97 -18.39
C ARG A 3 -50.93 -26.91 -19.38
N VAL A 4 -51.83 -26.23 -20.08
CA VAL A 4 -51.49 -25.14 -21.02
C VAL A 4 -51.02 -23.90 -20.23
N TRP A 5 -51.66 -23.59 -19.10
CA TRP A 5 -51.22 -22.52 -18.23
C TRP A 5 -49.84 -22.75 -17.63
N LEU A 6 -49.52 -24.00 -17.26
CA LEU A 6 -48.20 -24.37 -16.72
C LEU A 6 -47.11 -24.23 -17.81
N LEU A 7 -47.41 -24.64 -19.04
CA LEU A 7 -46.50 -24.47 -20.18
C LEU A 7 -46.23 -22.99 -20.52
N CYS A 8 -47.27 -22.15 -20.48
CA CYS A 8 -47.12 -20.70 -20.65
C CYS A 8 -46.29 -20.05 -19.55
N LEU A 9 -46.44 -20.51 -18.28
CA LEU A 9 -45.67 -20.01 -17.16
C LEU A 9 -44.17 -20.41 -17.26
N ILE A 10 -43.88 -21.64 -17.68
CA ILE A 10 -42.49 -22.10 -17.92
C ILE A 10 -41.87 -21.34 -19.11
N LEU A 11 -42.62 -21.10 -20.17
CA LEU A 11 -42.14 -20.35 -21.34
C LEU A 11 -41.90 -18.86 -20.99
N ALA A 12 -42.71 -18.27 -20.12
CA ALA A 12 -42.53 -16.90 -19.62
C ALA A 12 -41.38 -16.76 -18.63
N ALA A 13 -41.02 -17.85 -17.90
CA ALA A 13 -39.89 -17.87 -16.98
C ALA A 13 -38.54 -18.16 -17.71
N ALA A 14 -38.57 -18.74 -18.89
CA ALA A 14 -37.36 -19.08 -19.65
C ALA A 14 -36.44 -17.88 -19.96
N PRO A 15 -36.93 -16.67 -20.36
CA PRO A 15 -36.07 -15.51 -20.58
C PRO A 15 -35.47 -14.94 -19.29
N LEU A 16 -36.03 -15.23 -18.10
CA LEU A 16 -35.45 -14.79 -16.83
C LEU A 16 -34.18 -15.59 -16.45
N LEU A 17 -34.00 -16.78 -17.01
CA LEU A 17 -32.83 -17.62 -16.79
C LEU A 17 -31.65 -17.25 -17.73
N GLY A 18 -31.87 -16.46 -18.75
CA GLY A 18 -30.87 -16.03 -19.74
C GLY A 18 -30.16 -14.71 -19.41
N ALA A 19 -30.47 -14.08 -18.26
CA ALA A 19 -29.97 -12.74 -17.92
C ALA A 19 -28.54 -12.71 -17.35
N CYS A 20 -27.78 -13.82 -17.33
CA CYS A 20 -26.37 -13.81 -17.02
C CYS A 20 -25.60 -13.26 -18.23
N SER A 21 -25.28 -11.96 -18.18
CA SER A 21 -24.32 -11.34 -19.09
C SER A 21 -22.93 -11.93 -18.82
N TYR A 22 -22.54 -12.93 -19.58
CA TYR A 22 -21.20 -13.54 -19.50
C TYR A 22 -20.23 -12.64 -20.28
N ALA A 23 -19.50 -11.79 -19.56
CA ALA A 23 -18.36 -11.12 -20.17
C ALA A 23 -17.28 -12.16 -20.46
N SER A 24 -16.91 -12.33 -21.74
CA SER A 24 -15.82 -13.24 -22.13
C SER A 24 -14.53 -12.83 -21.42
N LEU A 25 -13.85 -13.79 -20.76
CA LEU A 25 -12.58 -13.55 -20.07
C LEU A 25 -11.51 -12.95 -20.99
N GLU A 26 -11.56 -13.28 -22.27
CA GLU A 26 -10.62 -12.80 -23.30
C GLU A 26 -10.84 -11.33 -23.68
N ARG A 27 -11.97 -10.74 -23.28
CA ARG A 27 -12.33 -9.36 -23.59
C ARG A 27 -12.26 -8.46 -22.35
N GLN A 28 -11.29 -8.68 -21.49
CA GLN A 28 -11.03 -7.88 -20.30
C GLN A 28 -9.53 -7.66 -20.13
N VAL A 29 -9.17 -6.51 -19.59
CA VAL A 29 -7.80 -6.22 -19.17
C VAL A 29 -7.69 -6.56 -17.68
N TYR A 30 -6.70 -7.35 -17.31
CA TYR A 30 -6.48 -7.79 -15.92
C TYR A 30 -5.23 -7.14 -15.34
N PRO A 31 -5.34 -5.96 -14.69
CA PRO A 31 -4.23 -5.34 -14.02
C PRO A 31 -3.68 -6.22 -12.89
N ILE A 32 -2.36 -6.20 -12.73
CA ILE A 32 -1.65 -6.86 -11.61
C ILE A 32 -1.31 -5.84 -10.55
N CYS A 33 -0.95 -4.62 -10.97
CA CYS A 33 -0.66 -3.50 -10.09
C CYS A 33 -1.53 -2.30 -10.47
N LEU A 34 -1.89 -1.53 -9.44
CA LEU A 34 -2.58 -0.24 -9.55
C LEU A 34 -1.73 0.80 -8.83
N SER A 35 -1.49 1.96 -9.43
CA SER A 35 -0.84 3.10 -8.79
C SER A 35 -1.76 4.30 -8.71
N VAL A 36 -1.63 5.09 -7.65
CA VAL A 36 -2.33 6.37 -7.50
C VAL A 36 -1.37 7.41 -6.95
N ASP A 37 -1.23 8.49 -7.69
CA ASP A 37 -0.39 9.64 -7.39
C ASP A 37 -1.23 10.92 -7.36
N LEU A 38 -0.67 11.99 -6.80
CA LEU A 38 -1.12 13.35 -7.05
C LEU A 38 -0.10 14.06 -7.91
N ASP A 39 -0.56 14.78 -8.96
CA ASP A 39 0.29 15.66 -9.73
C ASP A 39 0.55 16.98 -8.98
N GLU A 40 1.44 17.83 -9.52
CA GLU A 40 1.78 19.16 -8.96
C GLU A 40 0.56 20.07 -8.75
N LYS A 41 -0.54 19.80 -9.44
CA LYS A 41 -1.80 20.57 -9.34
C LYS A 41 -2.79 19.92 -8.36
N GLY A 42 -2.41 18.84 -7.69
CA GLY A 42 -3.27 18.07 -6.79
C GLY A 42 -4.31 17.22 -7.49
N ARG A 43 -4.16 16.94 -8.80
CA ARG A 43 -5.05 16.05 -9.54
C ARG A 43 -4.57 14.60 -9.39
N TYR A 44 -5.50 13.66 -9.46
CA TYR A 44 -5.19 12.24 -9.39
C TYR A 44 -4.55 11.74 -10.68
N GLN A 45 -3.40 11.12 -10.58
CA GLN A 45 -2.80 10.32 -11.64
C GLN A 45 -2.96 8.84 -11.27
N VAL A 46 -3.70 8.10 -12.07
CA VAL A 46 -3.94 6.67 -11.86
C VAL A 46 -3.20 5.88 -12.91
N GLY A 47 -2.48 4.84 -12.49
CA GLY A 47 -1.75 3.95 -13.35
C GLY A 47 -2.18 2.49 -13.14
N VAL A 48 -2.16 1.69 -14.19
CA VAL A 48 -2.33 0.24 -14.13
C VAL A 48 -1.23 -0.45 -14.90
N GLN A 49 -0.76 -1.58 -14.35
CA GLN A 49 0.18 -2.46 -15.03
C GLN A 49 -0.49 -3.80 -15.32
N ALA A 50 -0.59 -4.14 -16.59
CA ALA A 50 -1.26 -5.35 -17.06
C ALA A 50 -0.33 -6.17 -18.00
N PRO A 51 -0.47 -7.52 -18.03
CA PRO A 51 0.29 -8.33 -18.96
C PRO A 51 -0.17 -8.07 -20.40
N GLN A 52 0.79 -8.00 -21.32
CA GLN A 52 0.51 -7.94 -22.75
C GLN A 52 -0.11 -9.24 -23.24
N SER A 53 -1.11 -9.13 -24.11
CA SER A 53 -1.83 -10.29 -24.66
C SER A 53 -1.06 -11.04 -25.75
N SER A 54 0.02 -10.49 -26.32
CA SER A 54 0.81 -11.11 -27.38
C SER A 54 2.29 -10.76 -27.23
N THR A 55 3.08 -11.74 -26.82
CA THR A 55 4.54 -11.69 -26.95
C THR A 55 5.01 -12.80 -27.87
N GLU A 56 5.37 -12.46 -29.09
CA GLU A 56 6.06 -13.39 -30.02
C GLU A 56 7.46 -13.79 -29.49
N SER A 57 7.98 -13.07 -28.50
CA SER A 57 9.36 -13.24 -28.00
C SER A 57 9.52 -14.04 -26.70
N GLY A 58 8.44 -14.61 -26.16
CA GLY A 58 8.51 -15.48 -24.97
C GLY A 58 8.85 -14.79 -23.64
N ALA A 59 9.21 -13.51 -23.65
CA ALA A 59 9.38 -12.70 -22.42
C ALA A 59 8.05 -12.12 -22.00
N ALA A 60 7.70 -12.23 -20.71
CA ALA A 60 6.48 -11.62 -20.17
C ALA A 60 6.64 -10.09 -20.23
N ALA A 61 5.98 -9.45 -21.17
CA ALA A 61 5.92 -8.00 -21.27
C ALA A 61 4.67 -7.48 -20.56
N TYR A 62 4.78 -6.28 -19.99
CA TYR A 62 3.72 -5.61 -19.26
C TYR A 62 3.53 -4.22 -19.83
N ASP A 63 2.27 -3.85 -20.05
CA ASP A 63 1.90 -2.48 -20.42
C ASP A 63 1.59 -1.68 -19.14
N VAL A 64 2.11 -0.46 -19.10
CA VAL A 64 1.77 0.52 -18.08
C VAL A 64 0.94 1.60 -18.74
N LEU A 65 -0.29 1.75 -18.28
CA LEU A 65 -1.24 2.77 -18.75
C LEU A 65 -1.47 3.75 -17.61
N THR A 66 -1.36 5.04 -17.88
CA THR A 66 -1.61 6.09 -16.90
C THR A 66 -2.61 7.12 -17.44
N ALA A 67 -3.41 7.68 -16.54
CA ALA A 67 -4.33 8.76 -16.85
C ALA A 67 -4.44 9.72 -15.67
N THR A 68 -4.72 10.99 -15.97
CA THR A 68 -4.88 12.03 -14.97
C THR A 68 -6.31 12.59 -15.01
N GLY A 69 -6.86 12.90 -13.83
CA GLY A 69 -8.19 13.48 -13.68
C GLY A 69 -8.31 14.32 -12.42
N ASP A 70 -9.33 15.16 -12.35
CA ASP A 70 -9.57 16.00 -11.17
C ASP A 70 -10.03 15.18 -9.95
N SER A 71 -10.52 13.98 -10.18
CA SER A 71 -10.84 12.99 -9.17
C SER A 71 -10.31 11.61 -9.58
N PHE A 72 -10.20 10.69 -8.62
CA PHE A 72 -9.86 9.29 -8.91
C PHE A 72 -10.84 8.69 -9.96
N ALA A 73 -12.13 8.97 -9.83
CA ALA A 73 -13.14 8.48 -10.76
C ALA A 73 -12.98 9.06 -12.18
N ASP A 74 -12.58 10.31 -12.31
CA ASP A 74 -12.30 10.94 -13.61
C ASP A 74 -11.06 10.34 -14.26
N ALA A 75 -9.97 10.17 -13.50
CA ALA A 75 -8.76 9.50 -14.00
C ALA A 75 -9.07 8.07 -14.47
N MET A 76 -9.84 7.31 -13.69
CA MET A 76 -10.28 5.96 -14.07
C MET A 76 -11.15 5.95 -15.33
N ARG A 77 -12.00 6.97 -15.52
CA ARG A 77 -12.82 7.09 -16.73
C ARG A 77 -11.96 7.34 -17.96
N VAL A 78 -10.97 8.24 -17.85
CA VAL A 78 -10.00 8.51 -18.93
C VAL A 78 -9.20 7.26 -19.23
N LEU A 79 -8.72 6.55 -18.21
CA LEU A 79 -7.97 5.32 -18.35
C LEU A 79 -8.81 4.23 -19.07
N SER A 80 -10.07 4.09 -18.67
CA SER A 80 -10.99 3.13 -19.30
C SER A 80 -11.31 3.46 -20.76
N ALA A 81 -11.29 4.74 -21.13
CA ALA A 81 -11.50 5.16 -22.52
C ALA A 81 -10.28 4.92 -23.41
N SER A 82 -9.09 4.66 -22.83
CA SER A 82 -7.86 4.40 -23.59
C SER A 82 -7.72 2.93 -24.04
N THR A 83 -8.59 2.04 -23.57
CA THR A 83 -8.53 0.60 -23.90
C THR A 83 -9.83 0.12 -24.55
N PRO A 84 -9.75 -0.84 -25.49
CA PRO A 84 -10.95 -1.40 -26.11
C PRO A 84 -11.72 -2.36 -25.20
N TYR A 85 -11.13 -2.79 -24.09
CA TYR A 85 -11.69 -3.75 -23.15
C TYR A 85 -11.80 -3.17 -21.74
N PRO A 86 -12.87 -3.52 -21.00
CA PRO A 86 -13.03 -3.09 -19.62
C PRO A 86 -11.95 -3.69 -18.71
N PHE A 87 -11.56 -2.94 -17.67
CA PHE A 87 -10.69 -3.43 -16.62
C PHE A 87 -11.43 -4.37 -15.67
N ASN A 88 -10.73 -5.45 -15.29
CA ASN A 88 -11.13 -6.37 -14.25
C ASN A 88 -10.02 -6.46 -13.19
N PHE A 89 -10.28 -5.94 -12.01
CA PHE A 89 -9.28 -5.80 -10.94
C PHE A 89 -9.11 -7.07 -10.06
N SER A 90 -9.72 -8.20 -10.45
CA SER A 90 -9.63 -9.46 -9.70
C SER A 90 -8.22 -10.05 -9.63
N GLN A 91 -7.28 -9.57 -10.45
CA GLN A 91 -5.90 -10.02 -10.45
C GLN A 91 -4.92 -9.03 -9.79
N VAL A 92 -5.42 -7.90 -9.28
CA VAL A 92 -4.58 -6.91 -8.61
C VAL A 92 -3.95 -7.53 -7.36
N ARG A 93 -2.62 -7.43 -7.28
CA ARG A 93 -1.81 -7.90 -6.14
C ARG A 93 -1.31 -6.75 -5.29
N LEU A 94 -1.15 -5.58 -5.92
CA LEU A 94 -0.47 -4.45 -5.34
C LEU A 94 -1.17 -3.15 -5.72
N CYS A 95 -1.53 -2.37 -4.71
CA CYS A 95 -1.99 -0.98 -4.81
C CYS A 95 -0.88 -0.08 -4.28
N LEU A 96 -0.25 0.67 -5.16
CA LEU A 96 0.81 1.63 -4.85
C LEU A 96 0.21 3.03 -4.71
N LEU A 97 0.46 3.67 -3.59
CA LEU A 97 0.03 5.03 -3.32
C LEU A 97 1.29 5.89 -3.13
N SER A 98 1.40 7.03 -3.80
CA SER A 98 2.54 7.91 -3.54
C SER A 98 2.51 8.42 -2.10
N TYR A 99 3.69 8.69 -1.54
CA TYR A 99 3.84 9.24 -0.19
C TYR A 99 3.09 10.57 -0.06
N ASP A 100 3.15 11.42 -1.10
CA ASP A 100 2.47 12.71 -1.13
C ASP A 100 0.95 12.54 -0.98
N LEU A 101 0.35 11.63 -1.74
CA LEU A 101 -1.08 11.33 -1.61
C LEU A 101 -1.39 10.74 -0.23
N ALA A 102 -0.59 9.76 0.23
CA ALA A 102 -0.80 9.05 1.48
C ALA A 102 -0.65 9.95 2.72
N SER A 103 0.10 11.04 2.61
CA SER A 103 0.28 12.05 3.66
C SER A 103 -0.88 13.04 3.76
N THR A 104 -1.84 12.97 2.84
CA THR A 104 -3.02 13.82 2.84
C THR A 104 -4.25 13.12 3.42
N THR A 105 -5.31 13.88 3.66
CA THR A 105 -6.61 13.35 4.08
C THR A 105 -7.33 12.55 2.99
N HIS A 106 -6.77 12.48 1.78
CA HIS A 106 -7.32 11.69 0.66
C HIS A 106 -7.11 10.18 0.82
N LEU A 107 -6.16 9.72 1.65
CA LEU A 107 -5.83 8.31 1.80
C LEU A 107 -7.04 7.47 2.22
N ARG A 108 -7.71 7.83 3.32
CA ARG A 108 -8.85 7.05 3.84
C ARG A 108 -10.01 6.93 2.85
N PRO A 109 -10.53 8.01 2.24
CA PRO A 109 -11.60 7.91 1.24
C PRO A 109 -11.17 7.17 -0.03
N LEU A 110 -9.89 7.29 -0.44
CA LEU A 110 -9.37 6.57 -1.59
C LEU A 110 -9.34 5.06 -1.34
N LEU A 111 -8.80 4.60 -0.20
CA LEU A 111 -8.77 3.18 0.15
C LEU A 111 -10.18 2.58 0.17
N ARG A 112 -11.15 3.32 0.71
CA ARG A 112 -12.56 2.90 0.68
C ARG A 112 -13.09 2.80 -0.76
N THR A 113 -12.80 3.80 -1.60
CA THR A 113 -13.18 3.79 -3.02
C THR A 113 -12.57 2.60 -3.75
N LEU A 114 -11.28 2.30 -3.53
CA LEU A 114 -10.62 1.13 -4.11
C LEU A 114 -11.27 -0.18 -3.65
N PHE A 115 -11.60 -0.28 -2.37
CA PHE A 115 -12.24 -1.47 -1.81
C PHE A 115 -13.66 -1.72 -2.37
N GLU A 116 -14.40 -0.64 -2.65
CA GLU A 116 -15.76 -0.68 -3.21
C GLU A 116 -15.76 -0.86 -4.75
N MET A 117 -14.59 -0.81 -5.42
CA MET A 117 -14.51 -1.02 -6.88
C MET A 117 -14.97 -2.42 -7.27
N PRO A 118 -15.75 -2.54 -8.38
CA PRO A 118 -16.12 -3.85 -8.90
C PRO A 118 -14.90 -4.73 -9.20
N SER A 119 -14.96 -5.99 -8.80
CA SER A 119 -13.92 -6.99 -8.97
C SER A 119 -12.57 -6.71 -8.25
N MET A 120 -12.44 -5.65 -7.45
CA MET A 120 -11.22 -5.41 -6.70
C MET A 120 -10.98 -6.52 -5.67
N ARG A 121 -9.74 -6.96 -5.57
CA ARG A 121 -9.35 -7.97 -4.58
C ARG A 121 -9.19 -7.32 -3.19
N PRO A 122 -9.89 -7.82 -2.18
CA PRO A 122 -9.76 -7.32 -0.82
C PRO A 122 -8.40 -7.63 -0.18
N ASP A 123 -7.72 -8.67 -0.66
CA ASP A 123 -6.40 -9.13 -0.20
C ASP A 123 -5.22 -8.52 -1.00
N ALA A 124 -5.48 -7.56 -1.91
CA ALA A 124 -4.42 -6.80 -2.56
C ALA A 124 -3.62 -6.02 -1.51
N TYR A 125 -2.28 -6.08 -1.59
CA TYR A 125 -1.42 -5.31 -0.71
C TYR A 125 -1.52 -3.82 -1.03
N VAL A 126 -1.62 -3.01 0.02
CA VAL A 126 -1.48 -1.55 -0.06
C VAL A 126 -0.07 -1.19 0.36
N MET A 127 0.62 -0.38 -0.44
CA MET A 127 1.98 0.08 -0.17
C MET A 127 2.13 1.56 -0.48
N VAL A 128 3.00 2.22 0.26
CA VAL A 128 3.36 3.61 0.05
C VAL A 128 4.66 3.67 -0.73
N ALA A 129 4.61 4.24 -1.93
CA ALA A 129 5.78 4.47 -2.76
C ALA A 129 6.48 5.77 -2.33
N LEU A 130 7.77 5.68 -2.04
CA LEU A 130 8.61 6.87 -1.87
C LEU A 130 8.99 7.36 -3.26
N GLY A 131 8.28 8.40 -3.72
CA GLY A 131 8.35 8.91 -5.07
C GLY A 131 7.06 8.69 -5.86
N ASN A 132 7.16 8.79 -7.18
CA ASN A 132 6.03 8.56 -8.06
C ASN A 132 5.65 7.07 -8.09
N ALA A 133 4.43 6.75 -7.68
CA ALA A 133 3.97 5.36 -7.59
C ALA A 133 3.88 4.69 -8.96
N ALA A 134 3.57 5.43 -10.02
CA ALA A 134 3.54 4.88 -11.38
C ALA A 134 4.95 4.52 -11.88
N GLU A 135 5.98 5.28 -11.51
CA GLU A 135 7.39 4.96 -11.83
C GLU A 135 7.86 3.73 -11.07
N VAL A 136 7.57 3.65 -9.75
CA VAL A 136 7.88 2.46 -8.93
C VAL A 136 7.17 1.23 -9.51
N MET A 137 5.91 1.37 -9.94
CA MET A 137 5.16 0.29 -10.57
C MET A 137 5.82 -0.16 -11.88
N ALA A 138 6.23 0.78 -12.73
CA ALA A 138 6.86 0.49 -14.02
C ALA A 138 8.26 -0.15 -13.88
N ALA A 139 8.98 0.19 -12.81
CA ALA A 139 10.31 -0.35 -12.54
C ALA A 139 10.31 -1.81 -12.09
N GLN A 140 9.15 -2.36 -11.70
CA GLN A 140 9.06 -3.73 -11.23
C GLN A 140 9.40 -4.72 -12.34
N LYS A 141 10.32 -5.63 -12.05
CA LYS A 141 10.75 -6.69 -12.97
C LYS A 141 10.64 -8.04 -12.26
N PRO A 142 9.94 -9.02 -12.83
CA PRO A 142 9.91 -10.35 -12.26
C PRO A 142 11.28 -11.05 -12.45
N ASP A 143 11.72 -11.77 -11.43
CA ASP A 143 12.94 -12.57 -11.50
C ASP A 143 12.72 -13.86 -12.29
N LEU A 144 13.80 -14.38 -12.88
CA LEU A 144 13.90 -15.76 -13.40
C LEU A 144 12.80 -16.15 -14.40
N GLY A 145 12.28 -15.22 -15.21
CA GLY A 145 11.24 -15.50 -16.21
C GLY A 145 9.86 -15.82 -15.62
N MET A 146 9.64 -15.56 -14.33
CA MET A 146 8.34 -15.69 -13.70
C MET A 146 7.38 -14.58 -14.18
N ARG A 147 6.08 -14.86 -14.07
CA ARG A 147 5.06 -13.82 -14.24
C ARG A 147 5.11 -12.86 -13.04
N LEU A 148 4.94 -11.56 -13.26
CA LEU A 148 4.96 -10.54 -12.21
C LEU A 148 4.00 -10.87 -11.05
N SER A 149 2.80 -11.36 -11.35
CA SER A 149 1.83 -11.74 -10.31
C SER A 149 2.33 -12.88 -9.41
N THR A 150 3.04 -13.84 -9.98
CA THR A 150 3.64 -14.97 -9.23
C THR A 150 4.83 -14.47 -8.42
N HIS A 151 5.70 -13.66 -9.04
CA HIS A 151 6.85 -13.04 -8.38
C HIS A 151 6.42 -12.25 -7.13
N LEU A 152 5.45 -11.34 -7.28
CA LEU A 152 4.96 -10.52 -6.16
C LEU A 152 4.35 -11.37 -5.05
N ASN A 153 3.56 -12.39 -5.39
CA ASN A 153 2.98 -13.26 -4.38
C ASN A 153 4.06 -13.98 -3.55
N LEU A 154 5.05 -14.57 -4.21
CA LEU A 154 6.12 -15.30 -3.53
C LEU A 154 7.01 -14.36 -2.72
N LEU A 155 7.35 -13.20 -3.27
CA LEU A 155 8.14 -12.19 -2.59
C LEU A 155 7.44 -11.69 -1.31
N PHE A 156 6.17 -11.31 -1.41
CA PHE A 156 5.42 -10.81 -0.25
C PHE A 156 5.19 -11.89 0.80
N GLU A 157 4.98 -13.14 0.37
CA GLU A 157 4.87 -14.26 1.31
C GLU A 157 6.19 -14.46 2.07
N GLN A 158 7.34 -14.42 1.38
CA GLN A 158 8.66 -14.53 1.99
C GLN A 158 8.93 -13.37 2.96
N LEU A 159 8.74 -12.11 2.52
CA LEU A 159 8.96 -10.94 3.36
C LEU A 159 8.06 -10.95 4.61
N ARG A 160 6.84 -11.49 4.49
CA ARG A 160 5.94 -11.65 5.61
C ARG A 160 6.39 -12.73 6.58
N GLN A 161 6.91 -13.86 6.08
CA GLN A 161 7.49 -14.91 6.92
C GLN A 161 8.69 -14.40 7.72
N GLU A 162 9.52 -13.57 7.08
CA GLU A 162 10.67 -12.91 7.71
C GLU A 162 10.28 -11.69 8.59
N ARG A 163 8.99 -11.40 8.75
CA ARG A 163 8.47 -10.25 9.51
C ARG A 163 8.91 -8.87 8.98
N MET A 164 9.41 -8.81 7.76
CA MET A 164 9.84 -7.55 7.13
C MET A 164 8.68 -6.77 6.53
N LEU A 165 7.55 -7.43 6.26
CA LEU A 165 6.36 -6.84 5.66
C LEU A 165 5.20 -6.88 6.66
N PRO A 166 4.62 -5.74 7.08
CA PRO A 166 3.39 -5.74 7.85
C PRO A 166 2.22 -6.24 6.98
N TYR A 167 1.19 -6.78 7.61
CA TYR A 167 0.00 -7.21 6.90
C TYR A 167 -0.88 -6.01 6.57
N SER A 168 -0.68 -5.41 5.41
CA SER A 168 -1.38 -4.23 4.91
C SER A 168 -2.21 -4.56 3.67
N SER A 169 -3.21 -5.44 3.81
CA SER A 169 -4.18 -5.67 2.74
C SER A 169 -5.17 -4.51 2.63
N LEU A 170 -5.79 -4.36 1.46
CA LEU A 170 -6.79 -3.32 1.25
C LEU A 170 -7.94 -3.45 2.26
N SER A 171 -8.40 -4.68 2.54
CA SER A 171 -9.46 -4.93 3.53
C SER A 171 -9.03 -4.59 4.95
N SER A 172 -7.82 -4.96 5.38
CA SER A 172 -7.33 -4.64 6.74
C SER A 172 -7.17 -3.14 6.92
N CYS A 173 -6.57 -2.44 5.95
CA CYS A 173 -6.42 -0.98 6.01
C CYS A 173 -7.77 -0.26 6.09
N VAL A 174 -8.76 -0.68 5.29
CA VAL A 174 -10.10 -0.08 5.31
C VAL A 174 -10.79 -0.34 6.65
N GLN A 175 -10.67 -1.56 7.19
CA GLN A 175 -11.26 -1.93 8.48
C GLN A 175 -10.63 -1.10 9.63
N GLU A 176 -9.31 -1.11 9.75
CA GLU A 176 -8.60 -0.42 10.84
C GLU A 176 -8.88 1.09 10.83
N LEU A 177 -8.82 1.72 9.64
CA LEU A 177 -9.17 3.13 9.48
C LEU A 177 -10.67 3.40 9.66
N GLY A 178 -11.55 2.42 9.34
CA GLY A 178 -13.00 2.52 9.48
C GLY A 178 -13.44 2.55 10.93
N ASP A 179 -12.95 1.61 11.71
CA ASP A 179 -13.36 1.39 13.10
C ASP A 179 -12.74 2.39 14.08
N GLY A 180 -11.63 3.03 13.69
CA GLY A 180 -10.95 4.03 14.51
C GLY A 180 -10.33 3.48 15.81
N LYS A 181 -10.26 2.15 15.97
CA LYS A 181 -9.75 1.45 17.16
C LYS A 181 -8.33 0.91 16.97
N ALA A 182 -7.82 0.96 15.74
CA ALA A 182 -6.43 0.66 15.40
C ALA A 182 -6.02 1.50 14.20
N ASP A 183 -4.73 1.50 13.91
CA ASP A 183 -4.17 2.19 12.75
C ASP A 183 -3.25 1.25 11.97
N PRO A 184 -3.31 1.22 10.63
CA PRO A 184 -2.47 0.33 9.86
C PRO A 184 -1.00 0.80 9.81
N LEU A 185 -0.11 -0.19 9.82
CA LEU A 185 1.23 -0.04 9.28
C LEU A 185 1.21 -0.49 7.82
N VAL A 186 1.61 0.40 6.92
CA VAL A 186 1.60 0.15 5.48
C VAL A 186 3.03 0.06 4.98
N CYS A 187 3.38 -1.02 4.28
CA CYS A 187 4.74 -1.20 3.76
C CYS A 187 5.15 -0.04 2.86
N ILE A 188 6.42 0.33 2.93
CA ILE A 188 7.05 1.29 2.03
C ILE A 188 7.75 0.53 0.90
N CYS A 189 7.73 1.11 -0.30
CA CYS A 189 8.52 0.64 -1.42
C CYS A 189 9.15 1.82 -2.18
N ALA A 190 10.31 1.57 -2.77
CA ALA A 190 11.02 2.54 -3.59
C ALA A 190 11.95 1.87 -4.59
N ILE A 191 12.42 2.64 -5.58
CA ILE A 191 13.43 2.18 -6.54
C ILE A 191 14.81 2.31 -5.90
N ASN A 192 15.56 1.20 -5.82
CA ASN A 192 16.96 1.21 -5.46
C ASN A 192 17.80 1.63 -6.66
N GLN A 193 18.25 2.86 -6.66
CA GLN A 193 19.02 3.43 -7.79
C GLN A 193 20.39 2.75 -7.99
N ASN A 194 20.93 2.09 -6.96
CA ASN A 194 22.20 1.38 -7.08
C ASN A 194 22.08 0.07 -7.87
N LEU A 195 20.84 -0.43 -8.02
CA LEU A 195 20.54 -1.66 -8.76
C LEU A 195 20.05 -1.42 -10.19
N VAL A 196 19.90 -0.17 -10.62
CA VAL A 196 19.54 0.15 -12.02
C VAL A 196 20.77 -0.12 -12.90
N PRO A 197 20.71 -1.08 -13.85
CA PRO A 197 21.85 -1.38 -14.72
C PRO A 197 22.26 -0.14 -15.52
N GLU A 198 23.59 0.12 -15.64
CA GLU A 198 24.11 1.25 -16.42
C GLU A 198 23.76 1.20 -17.92
N GLN A 199 23.22 0.09 -18.42
CA GLN A 199 22.86 -0.08 -19.82
C GLN A 199 21.71 0.80 -20.30
N ASP A 200 20.85 1.30 -19.42
CA ASP A 200 19.79 2.23 -19.82
C ASP A 200 20.31 3.69 -19.95
N LYS A 201 21.52 3.97 -19.47
CA LYS A 201 22.14 5.30 -19.61
C LYS A 201 22.80 5.52 -20.97
N SER A 202 23.10 4.46 -21.74
CA SER A 202 23.85 4.54 -22.99
C SER A 202 23.00 4.65 -24.26
N GLN A 203 21.69 4.55 -24.21
CA GLN A 203 20.83 4.76 -25.39
C GLN A 203 20.44 6.22 -25.65
N GLY A 204 20.84 7.14 -24.76
CA GLY A 204 20.63 8.60 -24.93
C GLY A 204 21.75 9.34 -25.69
N GLU A 205 22.91 8.72 -25.93
CA GLU A 205 24.10 9.47 -26.42
C GLU A 205 24.56 9.13 -27.84
N ALA A 206 23.83 8.38 -28.62
CA ALA A 206 24.26 8.04 -29.99
C ALA A 206 23.28 8.53 -31.05
N SER A 207 23.11 9.83 -31.20
CA SER A 207 22.91 10.50 -32.50
C SER A 207 22.69 12.02 -32.31
N GLY A 208 23.64 12.83 -32.72
CA GLY A 208 23.37 14.25 -32.83
C GLY A 208 24.61 15.09 -32.96
N GLY A 209 25.03 15.32 -34.18
CA GLY A 209 25.88 16.46 -34.52
C GLY A 209 25.08 17.76 -34.38
N GLN A 210 25.75 18.74 -33.78
CA GLN A 210 25.66 20.20 -33.97
C GLN A 210 24.30 20.84 -34.34
N GLN A 211 23.74 21.64 -33.46
CA GLN A 211 23.66 23.10 -33.60
C GLN A 211 22.78 23.72 -32.50
N GLY A 212 23.22 24.88 -32.03
CA GLY A 212 22.77 25.62 -30.88
C GLY A 212 21.31 26.06 -30.88
N GLY A 213 20.82 26.25 -29.68
CA GLY A 213 19.53 26.86 -29.39
C GLY A 213 19.21 26.71 -27.90
N SER A 214 19.34 27.81 -27.18
CA SER A 214 18.94 28.00 -25.81
C SER A 214 17.46 27.65 -25.63
N GLY A 215 17.18 26.57 -24.96
CA GLY A 215 15.83 26.17 -24.55
C GLY A 215 15.92 25.34 -23.27
N GLN A 216 15.57 25.98 -22.19
CA GLN A 216 15.44 25.40 -20.88
C GLN A 216 14.26 24.42 -20.90
N SER A 217 14.50 23.14 -21.15
CA SER A 217 13.53 22.07 -20.91
C SER A 217 14.01 21.31 -19.69
N GLY A 218 13.24 21.41 -18.60
CA GLY A 218 13.42 20.63 -17.41
C GLY A 218 13.27 19.15 -17.73
N GLY A 219 14.39 18.47 -17.91
CA GLY A 219 14.45 17.03 -17.82
C GLY A 219 14.37 16.67 -16.35
N GLY A 220 13.27 16.07 -15.91
CA GLY A 220 13.15 15.46 -14.62
C GLY A 220 14.10 14.26 -14.54
N GLY A 221 15.34 14.51 -14.19
CA GLY A 221 16.22 13.48 -13.66
C GLY A 221 15.61 13.07 -12.32
N LEU A 222 15.44 11.77 -12.12
CA LEU A 222 15.25 11.19 -10.78
C LEU A 222 16.41 11.67 -9.90
N GLY A 223 16.23 12.86 -9.34
CA GLY A 223 17.17 13.42 -8.37
C GLY A 223 17.08 12.58 -7.11
N THR A 224 18.21 12.21 -6.60
CA THR A 224 18.41 11.62 -5.27
C THR A 224 17.96 12.52 -4.12
N ASP A 225 17.17 13.53 -4.39
CA ASP A 225 16.54 14.36 -3.38
C ASP A 225 15.34 13.64 -2.76
N THR A 226 15.67 12.72 -1.83
CA THR A 226 14.70 12.17 -0.88
C THR A 226 13.95 13.27 -0.10
N ALA A 227 14.40 14.51 -0.17
CA ALA A 227 13.73 15.70 0.36
C ALA A 227 12.41 16.03 -0.36
N ALA A 228 12.20 15.52 -1.58
CA ALA A 228 10.98 15.79 -2.36
C ALA A 228 9.76 14.93 -1.95
N PHE A 229 9.95 13.95 -1.06
CA PHE A 229 8.90 13.00 -0.70
C PHE A 229 8.06 13.36 0.54
N ALA A 230 8.32 14.51 1.12
CA ALA A 230 7.56 14.98 2.26
C ALA A 230 6.47 15.93 1.80
N GLY A 231 5.26 15.43 1.60
CA GLY A 231 4.13 16.25 1.21
C GLY A 231 3.96 17.50 2.06
N GLY A 232 4.21 18.68 1.47
CA GLY A 232 3.91 20.00 2.03
C GLY A 232 4.91 20.58 3.01
N GLU A 233 5.56 19.82 3.82
CA GLU A 233 6.76 20.17 4.57
C GLU A 233 7.89 19.35 3.97
N PRO A 234 8.97 19.96 3.51
CA PRO A 234 10.11 19.16 3.10
C PRO A 234 10.38 18.23 4.27
N TRP A 235 10.50 16.98 4.00
CA TRP A 235 10.97 15.94 4.89
C TRP A 235 12.22 16.49 5.56
N SER A 236 12.00 17.19 6.70
CA SER A 236 12.87 18.25 7.23
C SER A 236 14.20 17.71 7.65
N GLY A 237 15.05 17.36 6.69
CA GLY A 237 16.40 16.87 6.94
C GLY A 237 16.50 15.63 7.81
N ALA A 238 15.41 15.08 8.29
CA ALA A 238 15.35 13.72 8.74
C ALA A 238 15.48 12.86 7.50
N MET A 239 16.72 12.61 7.08
CA MET A 239 17.04 11.63 6.07
C MET A 239 16.24 10.38 6.38
N LEU A 240 15.62 9.80 5.35
CA LEU A 240 15.22 8.41 5.41
C LEU A 240 16.40 7.66 6.03
N PRO A 241 16.23 6.98 7.16
CA PRO A 241 17.32 6.22 7.73
C PRO A 241 17.92 5.36 6.61
N GLU A 242 19.24 5.40 6.46
CA GLU A 242 19.94 4.71 5.36
C GLU A 242 19.52 3.25 5.21
N ASP A 243 19.05 2.62 6.30
CA ASP A 243 18.61 1.24 6.36
C ASP A 243 17.20 0.99 5.81
N ILE A 244 16.38 2.01 5.53
CA ILE A 244 15.08 1.77 4.87
C ILE A 244 15.27 1.28 3.44
N LEU A 245 16.26 1.84 2.75
CA LEU A 245 16.51 1.56 1.33
C LEU A 245 17.99 1.17 1.06
N ALA A 246 18.73 0.82 2.07
CA ALA A 246 20.19 0.67 2.02
C ALA A 246 20.68 -0.60 1.35
N GLY A 247 20.00 -1.08 0.31
CA GLY A 247 20.52 -2.20 -0.48
C GLY A 247 20.70 -3.47 0.34
N LEU A 248 19.81 -3.75 1.28
CA LEU A 248 19.74 -5.05 1.98
C LEU A 248 19.43 -6.18 1.01
N LEU A 249 18.89 -5.86 -0.17
CA LEU A 249 18.72 -6.81 -1.26
C LEU A 249 20.08 -7.13 -1.90
N PRO A 250 20.32 -8.38 -2.28
CA PRO A 250 21.54 -8.75 -2.98
C PRO A 250 21.70 -7.90 -4.25
N GLN A 251 22.90 -7.41 -4.52
CA GLN A 251 23.20 -6.63 -5.75
C GLN A 251 22.93 -7.40 -7.05
N THR A 252 22.65 -8.68 -6.95
CA THR A 252 22.25 -9.57 -8.04
C THR A 252 20.75 -9.62 -8.27
N SER A 253 19.93 -8.90 -7.50
CA SER A 253 18.49 -8.82 -7.71
C SER A 253 18.19 -8.15 -9.06
N VAL A 254 17.30 -8.76 -9.82
CA VAL A 254 16.82 -8.22 -11.10
C VAL A 254 15.75 -7.16 -10.89
N ASN A 255 15.03 -7.24 -9.76
CA ASN A 255 13.99 -6.28 -9.42
C ASN A 255 14.59 -5.07 -8.69
N PRO A 256 14.57 -3.87 -9.28
CA PRO A 256 15.14 -2.68 -8.65
C PRO A 256 14.22 -2.10 -7.55
N VAL A 257 13.01 -2.62 -7.35
CA VAL A 257 12.08 -2.14 -6.33
C VAL A 257 12.31 -2.86 -5.03
N GLU A 258 12.59 -2.11 -3.97
CA GLU A 258 12.71 -2.59 -2.59
C GLU A 258 11.42 -2.39 -1.81
N TYR A 259 11.12 -3.33 -0.91
CA TYR A 259 9.93 -3.38 -0.07
C TYR A 259 10.37 -3.52 1.39
N LEU A 260 10.85 -2.42 1.97
CA LEU A 260 11.43 -2.42 3.31
C LEU A 260 10.92 -1.21 4.12
N GLY A 261 10.74 -1.42 5.42
CA GLY A 261 10.18 -0.39 6.27
C GLY A 261 8.65 -0.25 6.17
N SER A 262 8.09 0.64 6.94
CA SER A 262 6.65 0.90 6.92
C SER A 262 6.29 2.35 7.23
N ALA A 263 5.19 2.80 6.67
CA ALA A 263 4.54 4.05 6.99
C ALA A 263 3.53 3.84 8.11
N ALA A 264 3.65 4.59 9.17
CA ALA A 264 2.66 4.65 10.24
C ALA A 264 1.52 5.56 9.79
N VAL A 265 0.30 5.03 9.78
CA VAL A 265 -0.89 5.81 9.40
C VAL A 265 -1.62 6.21 10.68
N SER A 266 -1.98 7.48 10.82
CA SER A 266 -2.79 7.99 11.92
C SER A 266 -3.81 8.97 11.36
N GLU A 267 -5.06 8.89 11.85
CA GLU A 267 -6.15 9.77 11.41
C GLU A 267 -6.37 9.77 9.88
N GLY A 268 -6.06 8.63 9.24
CA GLY A 268 -6.27 8.44 7.80
C GLY A 268 -5.23 9.08 6.89
N ARG A 269 -4.04 9.37 7.40
CA ARG A 269 -2.87 9.84 6.64
C ARG A 269 -1.58 9.28 7.23
N VAL A 270 -0.53 9.24 6.43
CA VAL A 270 0.81 8.90 6.93
C VAL A 270 1.28 9.97 7.90
N SER A 271 1.68 9.55 9.09
CA SER A 271 2.18 10.41 10.17
C SER A 271 3.69 10.28 10.39
N GLY A 272 4.31 9.20 9.89
CA GLY A 272 5.74 8.98 9.98
C GLY A 272 6.15 7.63 9.41
N ILE A 273 7.43 7.33 9.49
CA ILE A 273 8.04 6.14 8.90
C ILE A 273 8.81 5.35 9.95
N LEU A 274 8.72 4.03 9.86
CA LEU A 274 9.56 3.07 10.56
C LEU A 274 10.61 2.51 9.58
N THR A 275 11.83 2.34 10.07
CA THR A 275 12.90 1.65 9.35
C THR A 275 12.56 0.17 9.13
N ALA A 276 13.34 -0.54 8.30
CA ALA A 276 13.19 -1.98 8.12
C ALA A 276 13.30 -2.74 9.45
N ARG A 277 14.28 -2.38 10.30
CA ARG A 277 14.47 -2.98 11.62
C ARG A 277 13.31 -2.68 12.57
N GLU A 278 12.86 -1.44 12.66
CA GLU A 278 11.71 -1.04 13.47
C GLU A 278 10.44 -1.74 13.01
N THR A 279 10.24 -1.89 11.68
CA THR A 279 9.10 -2.61 11.10
C THR A 279 9.13 -4.08 11.48
N GLN A 280 10.28 -4.73 11.41
CA GLN A 280 10.45 -6.13 11.81
C GLN A 280 10.10 -6.33 13.29
N ILE A 281 10.63 -5.47 14.15
CA ILE A 281 10.36 -5.48 15.60
C ILE A 281 8.87 -5.24 15.86
N ALA A 282 8.27 -4.21 15.25
CA ALA A 282 6.85 -3.91 15.40
C ALA A 282 5.99 -5.10 14.98
N THR A 283 6.25 -5.65 13.78
CA THR A 283 5.49 -6.78 13.22
C THR A 283 5.57 -8.01 14.13
N LEU A 284 6.77 -8.34 14.62
CA LEU A 284 6.98 -9.45 15.52
C LEU A 284 6.23 -9.23 16.87
N ALA A 285 6.37 -8.04 17.44
CA ALA A 285 5.71 -7.68 18.70
C ALA A 285 4.17 -7.59 18.56
N MET A 286 3.65 -7.21 17.39
CA MET A 286 2.22 -7.26 17.10
C MET A 286 1.67 -8.68 17.03
N ILE A 287 2.46 -9.66 16.61
CA ILE A 287 2.07 -11.06 16.50
C ILE A 287 2.20 -11.79 17.83
N GLU A 288 3.34 -11.65 18.50
CA GLU A 288 3.69 -12.46 19.69
C GLU A 288 3.35 -11.75 21.01
N GLY A 289 3.26 -10.41 20.99
CA GLY A 289 2.97 -9.62 22.18
C GLY A 289 1.49 -9.67 22.58
N ARG A 290 1.23 -9.73 23.88
CA ARG A 290 -0.10 -9.63 24.46
C ARG A 290 -0.32 -8.20 24.98
N ARG A 291 -1.43 -7.58 24.62
CA ARG A 291 -1.78 -6.20 25.00
C ARG A 291 -2.70 -6.22 26.20
N ALA A 292 -2.51 -5.26 27.09
CA ALA A 292 -3.46 -4.92 28.14
C ALA A 292 -3.64 -3.40 28.24
N VAL A 293 -4.86 -3.03 28.59
CA VAL A 293 -5.24 -1.63 28.78
C VAL A 293 -5.89 -1.51 30.16
N ALA A 294 -5.42 -0.59 30.97
CA ALA A 294 -6.04 -0.24 32.23
C ALA A 294 -6.54 1.20 32.15
N ILE A 295 -7.81 1.40 32.51
CA ILE A 295 -8.49 2.69 32.54
C ILE A 295 -8.91 2.95 33.97
N ASP A 296 -8.36 4.00 34.58
CA ASP A 296 -8.75 4.48 35.90
C ASP A 296 -9.13 5.97 35.80
N GLY A 297 -10.42 6.22 35.67
CA GLY A 297 -10.96 7.55 35.44
C GLY A 297 -10.40 8.16 34.15
N GLU A 298 -9.57 9.20 34.29
CA GLU A 298 -8.92 9.86 33.15
C GLU A 298 -7.57 9.25 32.77
N GLN A 299 -7.00 8.39 33.62
CA GLN A 299 -5.70 7.79 33.37
C GLN A 299 -5.82 6.58 32.47
N LEU A 300 -4.96 6.53 31.45
CA LEU A 300 -4.84 5.43 30.50
C LEU A 300 -3.44 4.82 30.65
N GLN A 301 -3.37 3.54 30.94
CA GLN A 301 -2.13 2.78 30.99
C GLN A 301 -2.16 1.68 29.94
N LEU A 302 -1.11 1.60 29.15
CA LEU A 302 -0.95 0.64 28.06
C LEU A 302 0.22 -0.28 28.39
N GLN A 303 0.00 -1.57 28.28
CA GLN A 303 1.02 -2.58 28.55
C GLN A 303 1.13 -3.56 27.40
N LEU A 304 2.35 -3.81 26.96
CA LEU A 304 2.68 -4.86 26.01
C LEU A 304 3.51 -5.93 26.72
N PHE A 305 2.97 -7.11 26.84
CA PHE A 305 3.64 -8.26 27.42
C PHE A 305 4.36 -9.03 26.34
N LEU A 306 5.66 -9.22 26.53
CA LEU A 306 6.53 -9.97 25.63
C LEU A 306 6.81 -11.36 26.21
N PRO A 307 6.91 -12.39 25.38
CA PRO A 307 7.27 -13.74 25.85
C PRO A 307 8.69 -13.72 26.47
N LYS A 308 8.88 -14.50 27.55
CA LYS A 308 10.17 -14.61 28.25
C LYS A 308 11.31 -15.12 27.37
N ASP A 309 10.98 -16.04 26.50
CA ASP A 309 11.92 -16.72 25.63
C ASP A 309 11.78 -16.20 24.19
N GLY A 310 12.91 -15.89 23.56
CA GLY A 310 12.95 -15.50 22.15
C GLY A 310 13.49 -14.09 21.88
N ALA A 311 13.53 -13.75 20.62
CA ALA A 311 14.17 -12.52 20.13
C ALA A 311 13.55 -11.23 20.72
N LEU A 312 12.25 -11.26 21.05
CA LEU A 312 11.56 -10.08 21.61
C LEU A 312 12.01 -9.76 23.05
N ALA A 313 12.29 -10.79 23.87
CA ALA A 313 12.78 -10.57 25.22
C ALA A 313 14.15 -9.88 25.22
N GLU A 314 15.02 -10.31 24.30
CA GLU A 314 16.36 -9.72 24.09
C GLU A 314 16.28 -8.30 23.52
N SER A 315 15.27 -8.02 22.71
CA SER A 315 15.04 -6.72 22.05
C SER A 315 14.03 -5.83 22.79
N ARG A 316 13.77 -6.05 24.08
CA ARG A 316 12.75 -5.32 24.84
C ARG A 316 12.88 -3.80 24.72
N ASP A 317 14.09 -3.27 24.81
CA ASP A 317 14.31 -1.83 24.75
C ASP A 317 14.06 -1.26 23.34
N GLU A 318 14.35 -2.04 22.29
CA GLU A 318 14.00 -1.68 20.92
C GLU A 318 12.47 -1.71 20.73
N VAL A 319 11.77 -2.71 21.28
CA VAL A 319 10.29 -2.76 21.25
C VAL A 319 9.70 -1.54 21.96
N GLN A 320 10.23 -1.18 23.14
CA GLN A 320 9.77 0.00 23.87
C GLN A 320 9.97 1.28 23.03
N ALA A 321 11.14 1.46 22.42
CA ALA A 321 11.44 2.61 21.57
C ALA A 321 10.49 2.70 20.35
N VAL A 322 10.18 1.57 19.73
CA VAL A 322 9.22 1.52 18.60
C VAL A 322 7.81 1.87 19.04
N LEU A 323 7.38 1.36 20.21
CA LEU A 323 6.08 1.72 20.79
C LEU A 323 5.96 3.22 21.06
N GLU A 324 6.98 3.80 21.70
CA GLU A 324 7.03 5.24 22.00
C GLU A 324 7.04 6.08 20.73
N LYS A 325 7.78 5.65 19.70
CA LYS A 325 7.77 6.31 18.39
C LYS A 325 6.38 6.28 17.76
N LEU A 326 5.72 5.13 17.72
CA LEU A 326 4.36 5.00 17.18
C LEU A 326 3.34 5.82 17.98
N GLN A 327 3.47 5.84 19.31
CA GLN A 327 2.64 6.66 20.18
C GLN A 327 2.82 8.15 19.89
N ALA A 328 4.06 8.62 19.74
CA ALA A 328 4.37 10.01 19.38
C ALA A 328 3.77 10.40 18.02
N LEU A 329 3.76 9.45 17.05
CA LEU A 329 3.09 9.60 15.75
C LEU A 329 1.56 9.52 15.84
N GLY A 330 1.02 9.15 17.01
CA GLY A 330 -0.41 8.93 17.21
C GLY A 330 -0.96 7.71 16.51
N CYS A 331 -0.11 6.75 16.15
CA CYS A 331 -0.45 5.54 15.42
C CYS A 331 -0.62 4.36 16.38
N ASP A 332 -1.85 3.91 16.59
CA ASP A 332 -2.15 2.71 17.37
C ASP A 332 -2.17 1.45 16.49
N SER A 333 -1.03 1.09 15.93
CA SER A 333 -0.91 -0.12 15.11
C SER A 333 -0.95 -1.42 15.92
N PHE A 334 -0.73 -1.35 17.23
CA PHE A 334 -0.89 -2.47 18.13
C PHE A 334 -2.35 -2.77 18.47
N GLY A 335 -3.28 -1.86 18.18
CA GLY A 335 -4.70 -2.02 18.43
C GLY A 335 -5.06 -1.96 19.92
N PHE A 336 -4.39 -1.15 20.70
CA PHE A 336 -4.80 -0.90 22.10
C PHE A 336 -6.22 -0.33 22.19
N GLY A 337 -6.67 0.40 21.18
CA GLY A 337 -8.05 0.89 21.10
C GLY A 337 -9.10 -0.21 21.08
N TRP A 338 -8.79 -1.38 20.48
CA TRP A 338 -9.67 -2.54 20.57
C TRP A 338 -9.80 -3.08 21.98
N HIS A 339 -8.69 -3.11 22.74
CA HIS A 339 -8.67 -3.53 24.13
C HIS A 339 -9.37 -2.49 25.03
N ALA A 340 -9.15 -1.20 24.77
CA ALA A 340 -9.84 -0.12 25.47
C ALA A 340 -11.36 -0.17 25.25
N ALA A 341 -11.81 -0.49 24.03
CA ALA A 341 -13.23 -0.61 23.70
C ALA A 341 -13.96 -1.64 24.57
N GLY A 342 -13.27 -2.68 25.04
CA GLY A 342 -13.83 -3.66 25.98
C GLY A 342 -14.24 -3.10 27.36
N ALA A 343 -13.79 -1.91 27.73
CA ALA A 343 -14.16 -1.23 28.96
C ALA A 343 -15.44 -0.38 28.83
N PHE A 344 -15.99 -0.23 27.62
CA PHE A 344 -17.15 0.59 27.33
C PHE A 344 -18.29 -0.25 26.73
N TYR A 345 -19.54 0.16 26.96
CA TYR A 345 -20.71 -0.53 26.42
C TYR A 345 -20.99 -0.14 24.97
N THR A 346 -20.57 1.05 24.55
CA THR A 346 -20.83 1.58 23.21
C THR A 346 -19.61 2.30 22.64
N ASP A 347 -19.52 2.36 21.31
CA ASP A 347 -18.49 3.15 20.65
C ASP A 347 -18.59 4.64 20.95
N ALA A 348 -19.80 5.15 21.18
CA ALA A 348 -20.01 6.54 21.57
C ALA A 348 -19.40 6.89 22.94
N GLU A 349 -19.39 5.94 23.88
CA GLU A 349 -18.72 6.11 25.18
C GLU A 349 -17.20 6.13 25.01
N LEU A 350 -16.65 5.26 24.16
CA LEU A 350 -15.23 5.26 23.82
C LEU A 350 -14.79 6.58 23.15
N GLU A 351 -15.59 7.08 22.22
CA GLU A 351 -15.38 8.37 21.58
C GLU A 351 -15.44 9.53 22.59
N ALA A 352 -16.45 9.52 23.47
CA ALA A 352 -16.57 10.52 24.55
C ALA A 352 -15.41 10.49 25.55
N TYR A 353 -14.87 9.29 25.82
CA TYR A 353 -13.64 9.12 26.60
C TYR A 353 -12.45 9.77 25.91
N GLY A 354 -12.43 9.85 24.59
CA GLY A 354 -11.37 10.48 23.80
C GLY A 354 -10.08 9.65 23.78
N PHE A 355 -10.21 8.32 23.57
CA PHE A 355 -9.10 7.37 23.57
C PHE A 355 -7.91 7.85 22.71
N ARG A 356 -8.14 8.30 21.48
CA ARG A 356 -7.10 8.74 20.55
C ARG A 356 -6.22 9.87 21.10
N ARG A 357 -6.82 10.84 21.77
CA ARG A 357 -6.08 11.93 22.41
C ARG A 357 -5.27 11.41 23.60
N ARG A 358 -5.92 10.59 24.45
CA ARG A 358 -5.28 10.03 25.65
C ARG A 358 -4.18 9.03 25.31
N PHE A 359 -4.31 8.30 24.20
CA PHE A 359 -3.28 7.38 23.71
C PHE A 359 -1.91 8.07 23.54
N ARG A 360 -1.87 9.30 23.03
CA ARG A 360 -0.64 10.07 22.83
C ARG A 360 0.06 10.46 24.15
N GLU A 361 -0.70 10.53 25.24
CA GLU A 361 -0.23 10.97 26.57
C GLU A 361 -0.15 9.81 27.57
N ALA A 362 -0.63 8.63 27.17
CA ALA A 362 -0.72 7.47 28.03
C ALA A 362 0.67 6.96 28.43
N GLN A 363 0.76 6.40 29.64
CA GLN A 363 1.93 5.62 30.00
C GLN A 363 1.92 4.29 29.24
N ILE A 364 2.95 4.03 28.43
CA ILE A 364 3.13 2.79 27.70
C ILE A 364 4.37 2.04 28.17
N VAL A 365 4.23 0.76 28.49
CA VAL A 365 5.31 -0.02 29.08
C VAL A 365 5.34 -1.42 28.47
N THR A 366 6.54 -1.89 28.14
CA THR A 366 6.81 -3.28 27.78
C THR A 366 7.22 -4.09 29.00
N VAL A 367 6.60 -5.25 29.17
CA VAL A 367 6.84 -6.19 30.27
C VAL A 367 7.22 -7.54 29.68
N VAL A 368 8.27 -8.17 30.20
CA VAL A 368 8.66 -9.55 29.84
C VAL A 368 8.04 -10.52 30.84
N GLU A 369 7.20 -11.45 30.36
CA GLU A 369 6.49 -12.46 31.17
C GLU A 369 7.01 -13.86 30.92
#